data_36f3ed6d7bb0c8ca25ec9714d03699b1
#
_entry.id   36f3ed6d7bb0c8ca25ec9714d03699b1
#
_cell.length_a   1.000
_cell.length_b   1.000
_cell.length_c   1.000
_cell.angle_alpha   90.00
_cell.angle_beta   90.00
_cell.angle_gamma   90.00
#
_symmetry.space_group_name_H-M   'P 1'
#
loop_
_entity.id
_entity.type
_entity.pdbx_description
1 polymer ?
#
loop_
_entity_poly.entity_id
_entity_poly.type
_entity_poly.pdbx_seq_one_letter_code
_entity_poly.pdbx_strand_id
1 'polypeptide(L)'
;MPFPQCKVYSDGSHYIAIPHTTRPYRPRRKPKEEIIAVTEELAEEETKEQALLEQSAPSQEDAPMPLENIVKEATEGTQIDDTLNEKPAATRLMTKKELFEELYARYQNLPRYKRKALILKEMRPYFKDMDAARLYVETNTWRKVRNLIARRTRMVRKINLQEFNYFVTFTYDGSLHTEESFRKGLKNCLGHFHSRRGWKYVGVWERSPKKKRLHFHGIFHIPDGTMPGMMMEVNDYSFSTRKRQITRQNSYFNERFGRSDFETIEDLSLIHI
;
A
#
# COMPACT_ATOMS: atom_id res chain seq x y z
N MET A 1 37.02 8.04 18.58
CA MET A 1 35.65 8.26 18.10
C MET A 1 34.70 7.85 19.21
N PRO A 2 33.77 8.71 19.65
CA PRO A 2 32.94 8.40 20.84
C PRO A 2 31.88 7.32 20.59
N PHE A 3 31.54 6.99 19.32
CA PHE A 3 30.51 6.01 18.99
C PHE A 3 30.91 5.14 17.79
N PRO A 4 31.83 4.18 18.00
CA PRO A 4 32.33 3.33 16.90
C PRO A 4 31.27 2.41 16.28
N GLN A 5 30.08 2.35 16.89
CA GLN A 5 29.01 1.43 16.49
C GLN A 5 27.78 2.15 15.89
N CYS A 6 27.95 3.38 15.42
CA CYS A 6 26.88 4.13 14.74
C CYS A 6 27.23 4.35 13.27
N LYS A 7 26.23 4.19 12.41
CA LYS A 7 26.27 4.76 11.06
C LYS A 7 25.74 6.18 11.14
N VAL A 8 26.57 7.13 10.76
CA VAL A 8 26.17 8.54 10.70
C VAL A 8 25.94 8.91 9.24
N TYR A 9 24.79 9.46 8.95
CA TYR A 9 24.42 10.04 7.67
C TYR A 9 24.33 11.56 7.86
N SER A 10 24.85 12.30 6.90
CA SER A 10 24.75 13.76 6.86
C SER A 10 24.25 14.21 5.49
N ASP A 11 23.35 15.19 5.50
CA ASP A 11 22.87 15.88 4.29
C ASP A 11 23.47 17.31 4.20
N GLY A 12 24.44 17.63 5.05
CA GLY A 12 25.03 18.96 5.17
C GLY A 12 24.35 19.83 6.22
N SER A 13 23.06 19.64 6.48
CA SER A 13 22.28 20.40 7.47
C SER A 13 21.93 19.58 8.72
N HIS A 14 21.81 18.25 8.56
CA HIS A 14 21.41 17.34 9.63
C HIS A 14 22.31 16.11 9.72
N TYR A 15 22.44 15.56 10.92
CA TYR A 15 23.10 14.30 11.18
C TYR A 15 22.10 13.28 11.70
N ILE A 16 22.01 12.14 11.05
CA ILE A 16 21.21 11.00 11.50
C ILE A 16 22.17 9.90 11.94
N ALA A 17 22.30 9.67 13.24
CA ALA A 17 23.09 8.60 13.79
C ALA A 17 22.20 7.36 14.04
N ILE A 18 22.53 6.25 13.41
CA ILE A 18 21.84 4.97 13.61
C ILE A 18 22.78 4.04 14.37
N PRO A 19 22.50 3.75 15.65
CA PRO A 19 23.33 2.83 16.42
C PRO A 19 23.27 1.42 15.80
N HIS A 20 24.42 0.76 15.67
CA HIS A 20 24.48 -0.64 15.36
C HIS A 20 24.04 -1.44 16.57
N THR A 21 23.01 -2.25 16.44
CA THR A 21 22.71 -3.26 17.43
C THR A 21 23.78 -4.33 17.37
N THR A 22 24.59 -4.43 18.40
CA THR A 22 25.69 -5.41 18.53
C THR A 22 25.21 -6.85 18.70
N ARG A 23 23.91 -7.07 18.81
CA ARG A 23 23.36 -8.42 18.88
C ARG A 23 23.45 -9.06 17.50
N PRO A 24 24.25 -10.11 17.32
CA PRO A 24 24.28 -10.85 16.07
C PRO A 24 22.86 -11.32 15.77
N TYR A 25 22.39 -11.04 14.56
CA TYR A 25 21.11 -11.54 14.07
C TYR A 25 21.19 -13.07 14.09
N ARG A 26 20.63 -13.70 15.12
CA ARG A 26 20.34 -15.13 15.09
C ARG A 26 19.00 -15.30 14.40
N PRO A 27 18.94 -15.91 13.21
CA PRO A 27 17.68 -16.23 12.59
C PRO A 27 16.90 -17.14 13.56
N ARG A 28 15.83 -16.60 14.16
CA ARG A 28 14.91 -17.43 14.93
C ARG A 28 14.37 -18.48 13.96
N ARG A 29 14.51 -19.76 14.33
CA ARG A 29 13.78 -20.83 13.63
C ARG A 29 12.31 -20.38 13.59
N LYS A 30 11.78 -20.20 12.38
CA LYS A 30 10.36 -19.92 12.23
C LYS A 30 9.62 -21.12 12.81
N PRO A 31 8.66 -20.92 13.74
CA PRO A 31 7.80 -22.01 14.16
C PRO A 31 7.15 -22.59 12.90
N LYS A 32 7.00 -23.93 12.85
CA LYS A 32 6.26 -24.58 11.75
C LYS A 32 4.86 -23.94 11.74
N GLU A 33 4.51 -23.35 10.62
CA GLU A 33 3.18 -22.74 10.45
C GLU A 33 2.16 -23.88 10.35
N GLU A 34 1.12 -23.81 11.15
CA GLU A 34 0.05 -24.80 11.20
C GLU A 34 -0.80 -24.65 9.95
N ILE A 35 -0.97 -25.74 9.19
CA ILE A 35 -1.80 -25.75 7.99
C ILE A 35 -3.24 -25.98 8.43
N ILE A 36 -4.15 -25.16 7.94
CA ILE A 36 -5.59 -25.23 8.20
C ILE A 36 -6.34 -25.46 6.89
N ALA A 37 -7.47 -26.16 6.96
CA ALA A 37 -8.39 -26.31 5.85
C ALA A 37 -9.42 -25.18 5.93
N VAL A 38 -9.49 -24.36 4.89
CA VAL A 38 -10.46 -23.26 4.77
C VAL A 38 -11.48 -23.65 3.75
N THR A 39 -12.75 -23.67 4.13
CA THR A 39 -13.89 -23.88 3.22
C THR A 39 -14.23 -22.52 2.61
N GLU A 40 -14.25 -22.45 1.28
CA GLU A 40 -14.74 -21.25 0.58
C GLU A 40 -16.27 -21.30 0.60
N GLU A 41 -16.90 -20.56 1.50
CA GLU A 41 -18.30 -20.21 1.34
C GLU A 41 -18.42 -19.25 0.16
N LEU A 42 -19.32 -19.58 -0.77
CA LEU A 42 -19.47 -18.93 -2.06
C LEU A 42 -19.64 -17.41 -1.91
N ALA A 43 -18.79 -16.67 -2.61
CA ALA A 43 -18.69 -15.21 -2.60
C ALA A 43 -19.95 -14.47 -3.12
N GLU A 44 -21.08 -15.15 -3.35
CA GLU A 44 -22.30 -14.56 -3.91
C GLU A 44 -23.18 -13.86 -2.87
N GLU A 45 -23.07 -14.22 -1.59
CA GLU A 45 -23.82 -13.53 -0.51
C GLU A 45 -23.15 -12.22 -0.09
N GLU A 46 -21.81 -12.12 -0.20
CA GLU A 46 -21.04 -10.94 0.23
C GLU A 46 -21.33 -9.69 -0.60
N THR A 47 -21.72 -9.83 -1.90
CA THR A 47 -22.06 -8.70 -2.76
C THR A 47 -23.38 -8.04 -2.35
N LYS A 48 -24.31 -8.78 -1.76
CA LYS A 48 -25.59 -8.24 -1.25
C LYS A 48 -25.43 -7.54 0.08
N GLU A 49 -24.58 -8.08 0.98
CA GLU A 49 -24.32 -7.51 2.29
C GLU A 49 -23.46 -6.23 2.19
N GLN A 50 -22.52 -6.15 1.25
CA GLN A 50 -21.77 -4.93 0.97
C GLN A 50 -22.65 -3.81 0.39
N ALA A 51 -23.61 -4.13 -0.46
CA ALA A 51 -24.56 -3.15 -0.99
C ALA A 51 -25.53 -2.59 0.08
N LEU A 52 -25.89 -3.39 1.09
CA LEU A 52 -26.71 -2.93 2.22
C LEU A 52 -25.91 -2.06 3.20
N LEU A 53 -24.63 -2.33 3.40
CA LEU A 53 -23.74 -1.57 4.30
C LEU A 53 -23.35 -0.20 3.72
N GLU A 54 -23.31 -0.04 2.39
CA GLU A 54 -23.05 1.25 1.74
C GLU A 54 -24.23 2.22 1.80
N GLN A 55 -25.46 1.73 2.02
CA GLN A 55 -26.68 2.56 2.11
C GLN A 55 -26.95 3.12 3.51
N SER A 56 -26.21 2.69 4.54
CA SER A 56 -26.44 3.09 5.94
C SER A 56 -25.27 3.83 6.59
N ALA A 57 -24.65 4.80 5.90
CA ALA A 57 -23.61 5.62 6.49
C ALA A 57 -24.17 6.97 6.99
N PRO A 58 -24.31 7.20 8.30
CA PRO A 58 -24.33 8.55 8.85
C PRO A 58 -22.90 8.96 9.22
N SER A 59 -22.56 10.18 8.79
CA SER A 59 -21.38 10.93 9.21
C SER A 59 -21.46 11.20 10.72
N GLN A 60 -20.56 10.66 11.54
CA GLN A 60 -20.13 11.31 12.79
C GLN A 60 -19.01 10.54 13.49
N GLU A 61 -18.00 11.28 13.82
CA GLU A 61 -16.96 11.30 14.84
C GLU A 61 -16.65 10.04 15.66
N ASP A 62 -15.33 9.77 15.73
CA ASP A 62 -14.64 8.73 16.47
C ASP A 62 -14.92 8.74 17.98
N ALA A 63 -15.74 7.79 18.44
CA ALA A 63 -15.72 7.34 19.83
C ALA A 63 -15.64 5.80 19.85
N PRO A 64 -14.82 5.18 20.70
CA PRO A 64 -14.69 3.73 20.76
C PRO A 64 -15.90 3.11 21.45
N MET A 65 -16.74 2.40 20.69
CA MET A 65 -17.83 1.58 21.21
C MET A 65 -17.32 0.22 21.72
N PRO A 66 -17.89 -0.33 22.79
CA PRO A 66 -17.55 -1.66 23.31
C PRO A 66 -17.90 -2.75 22.30
N LEU A 67 -16.98 -3.69 22.10
CA LEU A 67 -17.04 -4.77 21.10
C LEU A 67 -18.24 -5.73 21.25
N GLU A 68 -18.86 -5.79 22.41
CA GLU A 68 -19.97 -6.72 22.71
C GLU A 68 -21.27 -6.38 21.98
N ASN A 69 -21.53 -5.11 21.71
CA ASN A 69 -22.77 -4.69 21.06
C ASN A 69 -22.75 -4.92 19.54
N ILE A 70 -21.56 -4.94 18.92
CA ILE A 70 -21.42 -5.14 17.47
C ILE A 70 -21.67 -6.61 17.07
N VAL A 71 -21.36 -7.55 17.97
CA VAL A 71 -21.58 -8.99 17.72
C VAL A 71 -23.05 -9.37 17.84
N LYS A 72 -23.84 -8.65 18.68
CA LYS A 72 -25.27 -8.93 18.85
C LYS A 72 -26.11 -8.47 17.65
N GLU A 73 -25.81 -7.32 17.08
CA GLU A 73 -26.55 -6.83 15.89
C GLU A 73 -26.31 -7.67 14.62
N ALA A 74 -25.17 -8.40 14.55
CA ALA A 74 -24.86 -9.27 13.41
C ALA A 74 -25.49 -10.68 13.51
N THR A 75 -26.11 -11.04 14.64
CA THR A 75 -26.62 -12.39 14.87
C THR A 75 -28.14 -12.49 14.95
N GLU A 76 -28.89 -11.39 14.99
CA GLU A 76 -30.35 -11.42 15.21
C GLU A 76 -31.22 -11.37 13.94
N GLY A 77 -30.67 -11.61 12.75
CA GLY A 77 -31.39 -11.43 11.49
C GLY A 77 -31.42 -12.59 10.49
N THR A 78 -31.24 -13.86 10.87
CA THR A 78 -31.34 -14.92 9.87
C THR A 78 -32.10 -16.14 10.38
N GLN A 79 -33.38 -16.24 10.02
CA GLN A 79 -34.10 -17.53 10.03
C GLN A 79 -33.58 -18.37 8.85
N ILE A 80 -33.13 -19.56 9.17
CA ILE A 80 -32.58 -20.54 8.22
C ILE A 80 -33.75 -21.30 7.61
N ASP A 81 -33.94 -21.19 6.32
CA ASP A 81 -34.82 -22.07 5.53
C ASP A 81 -33.96 -23.20 4.94
N ASP A 82 -34.24 -24.41 5.40
CA ASP A 82 -33.51 -25.63 5.08
C ASP A 82 -34.05 -26.26 3.78
N THR A 83 -33.56 -25.83 2.62
CA THR A 83 -33.59 -26.68 1.42
C THR A 83 -32.84 -26.02 0.26
N LEU A 84 -31.55 -26.26 0.08
CA LEU A 84 -30.90 -26.14 -1.22
C LEU A 84 -29.63 -27.01 -1.30
N ASN A 85 -29.61 -27.82 -2.30
CA ASN A 85 -28.64 -28.78 -2.78
C ASN A 85 -27.22 -28.11 -2.93
N GLU A 86 -26.41 -28.18 -1.87
CA GLU A 86 -25.10 -27.54 -1.82
C GLU A 86 -24.08 -28.34 -2.65
N LYS A 87 -23.50 -27.69 -3.67
CA LYS A 87 -22.24 -28.14 -4.25
C LYS A 87 -21.17 -28.11 -3.17
N PRO A 88 -20.31 -29.14 -3.06
CA PRO A 88 -19.27 -29.16 -2.04
C PRO A 88 -18.35 -27.96 -2.23
N ALA A 89 -18.29 -27.10 -1.23
CA ALA A 89 -17.40 -25.95 -1.18
C ALA A 89 -15.94 -26.41 -1.32
N ALA A 90 -15.17 -25.78 -2.17
CA ALA A 90 -13.76 -26.13 -2.37
C ALA A 90 -12.96 -25.89 -1.11
N THR A 91 -12.36 -26.95 -0.58
CA THR A 91 -11.50 -26.85 0.61
C THR A 91 -10.08 -26.49 0.19
N ARG A 92 -9.59 -25.36 0.65
CA ARG A 92 -8.24 -24.87 0.37
C ARG A 92 -7.33 -25.00 1.59
N LEU A 93 -6.18 -25.64 1.41
CA LEU A 93 -5.18 -25.76 2.47
C LEU A 93 -4.30 -24.52 2.51
N MET A 94 -4.29 -23.82 3.65
CA MET A 94 -3.46 -22.62 3.84
C MET A 94 -3.02 -22.48 5.30
N THR A 95 -2.07 -21.60 5.55
CA THR A 95 -1.66 -21.27 6.91
C THR A 95 -2.57 -20.20 7.52
N LYS A 96 -2.68 -20.16 8.85
CA LYS A 96 -3.40 -19.09 9.56
C LYS A 96 -2.91 -17.70 9.18
N LYS A 97 -1.63 -17.58 8.81
CA LYS A 97 -1.05 -16.33 8.38
C LYS A 97 -1.50 -15.94 6.98
N GLU A 98 -1.54 -16.87 6.04
CA GLU A 98 -2.05 -16.63 4.69
C GLU A 98 -3.52 -16.23 4.74
N LEU A 99 -4.33 -16.92 5.51
CA LEU A 99 -5.73 -16.54 5.75
C LEU A 99 -5.83 -15.11 6.30
N PHE A 100 -5.05 -14.76 7.33
CA PHE A 100 -5.04 -13.39 7.85
C PHE A 100 -4.64 -12.35 6.80
N GLU A 101 -3.62 -12.64 5.97
CA GLU A 101 -3.17 -11.72 4.93
C GLU A 101 -4.24 -11.51 3.85
N GLU A 102 -4.94 -12.57 3.48
CA GLU A 102 -6.05 -12.54 2.52
C GLU A 102 -7.23 -11.72 3.05
N LEU A 103 -7.70 -12.03 4.26
CA LEU A 103 -8.77 -11.28 4.92
C LEU A 103 -8.41 -9.80 5.14
N TYR A 104 -7.16 -9.54 5.50
CA TYR A 104 -6.69 -8.17 5.66
C TYR A 104 -6.70 -7.39 4.34
N ALA A 105 -6.39 -8.04 3.22
CA ALA A 105 -6.48 -7.45 1.89
C ALA A 105 -7.94 -7.26 1.44
N ARG A 106 -8.81 -8.26 1.70
CA ARG A 106 -10.25 -8.20 1.40
C ARG A 106 -10.92 -7.00 2.07
N TYR A 107 -10.66 -6.80 3.34
CA TYR A 107 -11.27 -5.73 4.15
C TYR A 107 -10.44 -4.44 4.23
N GLN A 108 -9.44 -4.24 3.39
CA GLN A 108 -8.53 -3.08 3.51
C GLN A 108 -9.21 -1.71 3.41
N ASN A 109 -10.33 -1.63 2.69
CA ASN A 109 -11.08 -0.39 2.47
C ASN A 109 -12.02 -0.03 3.64
N LEU A 110 -12.24 -0.95 4.57
CA LEU A 110 -13.09 -0.71 5.73
C LEU A 110 -12.35 0.03 6.85
N PRO A 111 -13.08 0.78 7.69
CA PRO A 111 -12.54 1.37 8.92
C PRO A 111 -11.86 0.31 9.78
N ARG A 112 -10.79 0.72 10.51
CA ARG A 112 -9.93 -0.19 11.28
C ARG A 112 -10.71 -1.11 12.23
N TYR A 113 -11.70 -0.57 12.93
CA TYR A 113 -12.49 -1.33 13.90
C TYR A 113 -13.38 -2.39 13.23
N LYS A 114 -14.10 -2.04 12.14
CA LYS A 114 -14.90 -2.97 11.34
C LYS A 114 -14.05 -4.08 10.74
N ARG A 115 -12.92 -3.71 10.11
CA ARG A 115 -11.95 -4.66 9.56
C ARG A 115 -11.48 -5.67 10.62
N LYS A 116 -11.11 -5.20 11.82
CA LYS A 116 -10.65 -6.07 12.90
C LYS A 116 -11.75 -7.04 13.36
N ALA A 117 -12.99 -6.57 13.47
CA ALA A 117 -14.14 -7.40 13.88
C ALA A 117 -14.42 -8.50 12.85
N LEU A 118 -14.47 -8.18 11.55
CA LEU A 118 -14.71 -9.15 10.48
C LEU A 118 -13.58 -10.19 10.39
N ILE A 119 -12.32 -9.75 10.42
CA ILE A 119 -11.18 -10.68 10.43
C ILE A 119 -11.26 -11.63 11.65
N LEU A 120 -11.64 -11.11 12.81
CA LEU A 120 -11.79 -11.93 14.01
C LEU A 120 -12.93 -12.96 13.86
N LYS A 121 -14.08 -12.55 13.30
CA LYS A 121 -15.22 -13.45 13.02
C LYS A 121 -14.78 -14.61 12.13
N GLU A 122 -14.16 -14.34 11.01
CA GLU A 122 -13.74 -15.38 10.05
C GLU A 122 -12.55 -16.23 10.53
N MET A 123 -11.65 -15.68 11.32
CA MET A 123 -10.54 -16.45 11.87
C MET A 123 -10.92 -17.31 13.09
N ARG A 124 -12.02 -16.99 13.78
CA ARG A 124 -12.43 -17.67 15.01
C ARG A 124 -12.50 -19.20 14.90
N PRO A 125 -13.06 -19.81 13.84
CA PRO A 125 -13.18 -21.26 13.72
C PRO A 125 -11.83 -22.01 13.76
N TYR A 126 -10.74 -21.35 13.44
CA TYR A 126 -9.40 -21.95 13.37
C TYR A 126 -8.59 -21.83 14.66
N PHE A 127 -9.22 -21.39 15.76
CA PHE A 127 -8.60 -21.26 17.07
C PHE A 127 -9.41 -22.03 18.13
N LYS A 128 -8.71 -22.53 19.14
CA LYS A 128 -9.34 -23.28 20.24
C LYS A 128 -10.33 -22.43 21.02
N ASP A 129 -9.95 -21.18 21.29
CA ASP A 129 -10.75 -20.24 22.08
C ASP A 129 -10.73 -18.84 21.45
N MET A 130 -11.66 -17.98 21.91
CA MET A 130 -11.82 -16.62 21.42
C MET A 130 -10.62 -15.73 21.75
N ASP A 131 -10.00 -15.94 22.92
CA ASP A 131 -8.88 -15.09 23.35
C ASP A 131 -7.64 -15.35 22.51
N ALA A 132 -7.38 -16.61 22.15
CA ALA A 132 -6.30 -16.95 21.22
C ALA A 132 -6.53 -16.32 19.84
N ALA A 133 -7.76 -16.37 19.32
CA ALA A 133 -8.10 -15.73 18.04
C ALA A 133 -7.93 -14.20 18.12
N ARG A 134 -8.45 -13.58 19.18
CA ARG A 134 -8.33 -12.13 19.43
C ARG A 134 -6.87 -11.70 19.51
N LEU A 135 -6.07 -12.38 20.31
CA LEU A 135 -4.64 -12.09 20.48
C LEU A 135 -3.88 -12.20 19.15
N TYR A 136 -4.20 -13.24 18.36
CA TYR A 136 -3.58 -13.44 17.05
C TYR A 136 -3.91 -12.30 16.09
N VAL A 137 -5.18 -11.94 15.96
CA VAL A 137 -5.65 -10.85 15.07
C VAL A 137 -5.07 -9.51 15.52
N GLU A 138 -5.05 -9.22 16.81
CA GLU A 138 -4.43 -8.01 17.35
C GLU A 138 -2.94 -7.93 17.05
N THR A 139 -2.21 -8.97 17.36
CA THR A 139 -0.75 -9.01 17.13
C THR A 139 -0.41 -8.81 15.67
N ASN A 140 -1.16 -9.45 14.76
CA ASN A 140 -0.92 -9.31 13.32
C ASN A 140 -1.35 -7.94 12.77
N THR A 141 -2.45 -7.39 13.26
CA THR A 141 -2.88 -6.02 12.92
C THR A 141 -1.84 -4.99 13.39
N TRP A 142 -1.33 -5.11 14.62
CA TRP A 142 -0.24 -4.28 15.12
C TRP A 142 1.03 -4.42 14.29
N ARG A 143 1.35 -5.63 13.86
CA ARG A 143 2.49 -5.86 12.96
C ARG A 143 2.32 -5.10 11.64
N LYS A 144 1.11 -5.08 11.04
CA LYS A 144 0.83 -4.30 9.83
C LYS A 144 1.05 -2.80 10.05
N VAL A 145 0.54 -2.26 11.15
CA VAL A 145 0.72 -0.83 11.51
C VAL A 145 2.20 -0.50 11.71
N ARG A 146 2.93 -1.31 12.48
CA ARG A 146 4.38 -1.09 12.69
C ARG A 146 5.18 -1.15 11.38
N ASN A 147 4.83 -2.07 10.49
CA ASN A 147 5.48 -2.18 9.19
C ASN A 147 5.22 -0.93 8.33
N LEU A 148 4.00 -0.39 8.38
CA LEU A 148 3.67 0.86 7.69
C LEU A 148 4.49 2.03 8.23
N ILE A 149 4.53 2.20 9.55
CA ILE A 149 5.34 3.23 10.21
C ILE A 149 6.83 3.08 9.84
N ALA A 150 7.36 1.86 9.89
CA ALA A 150 8.75 1.60 9.54
C ALA A 150 9.06 1.91 8.05
N ARG A 151 8.10 1.68 7.15
CA ARG A 151 8.22 2.05 5.73
C ARG A 151 8.21 3.58 5.58
N ARG A 152 7.27 4.26 6.24
CA ARG A 152 7.18 5.73 6.26
C ARG A 152 8.47 6.35 6.78
N THR A 153 8.96 5.89 7.93
CA THR A 153 10.21 6.40 8.53
C THR A 153 11.41 6.22 7.59
N ARG A 154 11.51 5.05 6.93
CA ARG A 154 12.59 4.81 5.95
C ARG A 154 12.48 5.71 4.73
N MET A 155 11.25 5.97 4.27
CA MET A 155 11.01 6.87 3.15
C MET A 155 11.40 8.31 3.50
N VAL A 156 10.90 8.82 4.64
CA VAL A 156 11.26 10.16 5.14
C VAL A 156 12.77 10.33 5.27
N ARG A 157 13.48 9.34 5.85
CA ARG A 157 14.94 9.39 5.95
C ARG A 157 15.62 9.48 4.58
N LYS A 158 15.15 8.71 3.60
CA LYS A 158 15.71 8.79 2.24
C LYS A 158 15.48 10.15 1.60
N ILE A 159 14.32 10.72 1.83
CA ILE A 159 13.96 12.05 1.30
C ILE A 159 14.84 13.11 1.93
N ASN A 160 15.01 13.11 3.25
CA ASN A 160 15.81 14.12 3.97
C ASN A 160 17.32 14.02 3.73
N LEU A 161 17.81 12.91 3.16
CA LEU A 161 19.24 12.71 2.89
C LEU A 161 19.63 13.05 1.43
N GLN A 162 18.72 13.57 0.65
CA GLN A 162 18.94 13.89 -0.76
C GLN A 162 18.23 15.20 -1.11
N GLU A 163 18.86 16.00 -1.95
CA GLU A 163 18.19 17.09 -2.61
C GLU A 163 17.42 16.55 -3.81
N PHE A 164 16.12 16.78 -3.84
CA PHE A 164 15.25 16.40 -4.95
C PHE A 164 14.78 17.66 -5.66
N ASN A 165 14.82 17.63 -7.00
CA ASN A 165 14.47 18.79 -7.83
C ASN A 165 13.21 18.59 -8.67
N TYR A 166 12.67 17.35 -8.76
CA TYR A 166 11.44 17.06 -9.49
C TYR A 166 10.52 16.14 -8.73
N PHE A 167 9.22 16.45 -8.75
CA PHE A 167 8.14 15.49 -8.52
C PHE A 167 7.67 14.99 -9.89
N VAL A 168 7.61 13.68 -10.08
CA VAL A 168 7.28 13.10 -11.38
C VAL A 168 6.17 12.08 -11.26
N THR A 169 5.21 12.18 -12.17
CA THR A 169 4.14 11.20 -12.34
C THR A 169 4.28 10.52 -13.70
N PHE A 170 4.40 9.19 -13.71
CA PHE A 170 4.35 8.40 -14.92
C PHE A 170 3.04 7.65 -15.02
N THR A 171 2.37 7.79 -16.17
CA THR A 171 1.13 7.08 -16.52
C THR A 171 1.35 6.36 -17.84
N TYR A 172 1.15 5.03 -17.86
CA TYR A 172 1.38 4.30 -19.10
C TYR A 172 0.24 4.46 -20.10
N ASP A 173 0.58 4.32 -21.38
CA ASP A 173 -0.40 4.17 -22.44
C ASP A 173 -0.78 2.71 -22.59
N GLY A 174 -2.08 2.41 -22.51
CA GLY A 174 -2.61 1.04 -22.64
C GLY A 174 -2.47 0.45 -24.04
N SER A 175 -2.20 1.27 -25.06
CA SER A 175 -1.88 0.80 -26.42
C SER A 175 -0.44 0.30 -26.54
N LEU A 176 0.48 0.83 -25.72
CA LEU A 176 1.91 0.48 -25.75
C LEU A 176 2.27 -0.57 -24.70
N HIS A 177 1.61 -0.57 -23.55
CA HIS A 177 1.98 -1.37 -22.40
C HIS A 177 0.82 -2.00 -21.66
N THR A 178 1.04 -3.22 -21.16
CA THR A 178 0.32 -3.75 -20.01
C THR A 178 0.88 -3.21 -18.71
N GLU A 179 0.17 -3.32 -17.59
CA GLU A 179 0.69 -2.89 -16.28
C GLU A 179 2.02 -3.56 -15.91
N GLU A 180 2.16 -4.84 -16.23
CA GLU A 180 3.37 -5.60 -15.91
C GLU A 180 4.55 -5.14 -16.77
N SER A 181 4.35 -4.98 -18.08
CA SER A 181 5.40 -4.50 -18.99
C SER A 181 5.81 -3.08 -18.63
N PHE A 182 4.86 -2.21 -18.27
CA PHE A 182 5.14 -0.86 -17.81
C PHE A 182 5.98 -0.86 -16.53
N ARG A 183 5.58 -1.64 -15.50
CA ARG A 183 6.35 -1.74 -14.25
C ARG A 183 7.79 -2.20 -14.50
N LYS A 184 7.95 -3.24 -15.30
CA LYS A 184 9.26 -3.80 -15.63
C LYS A 184 10.09 -2.81 -16.45
N GLY A 185 9.50 -2.23 -17.49
CA GLY A 185 10.16 -1.28 -18.39
C GLY A 185 10.60 -0.01 -17.65
N LEU A 186 9.71 0.62 -16.88
CA LEU A 186 10.03 1.83 -16.13
C LEU A 186 11.09 1.56 -15.05
N LYS A 187 10.98 0.46 -14.30
CA LYS A 187 11.99 0.07 -13.31
C LYS A 187 13.37 -0.09 -13.93
N ASN A 188 13.47 -0.75 -15.07
CA ASN A 188 14.74 -0.95 -15.78
C ASN A 188 15.28 0.39 -16.30
N CYS A 189 14.43 1.21 -16.89
CA CYS A 189 14.79 2.54 -17.40
C CYS A 189 15.36 3.42 -16.27
N LEU A 190 14.64 3.56 -15.17
CA LEU A 190 15.09 4.33 -14.00
C LEU A 190 16.34 3.73 -13.36
N GLY A 191 16.49 2.41 -13.35
CA GLY A 191 17.70 1.72 -12.89
C GLY A 191 18.92 2.07 -13.76
N HIS A 192 18.76 2.20 -15.08
CA HIS A 192 19.83 2.63 -15.98
C HIS A 192 20.19 4.11 -15.75
N PHE A 193 19.23 5.00 -15.57
CA PHE A 193 19.52 6.40 -15.24
C PHE A 193 20.20 6.53 -13.87
N HIS A 194 19.79 5.73 -12.89
CA HIS A 194 20.47 5.71 -11.61
C HIS A 194 21.95 5.30 -11.73
N SER A 195 22.23 4.21 -12.46
CA SER A 195 23.59 3.66 -12.54
C SER A 195 24.50 4.46 -13.49
N ARG A 196 23.97 5.04 -14.58
CA ARG A 196 24.76 5.66 -15.62
C ARG A 196 24.76 7.19 -15.63
N ARG A 197 23.72 7.81 -15.04
CA ARG A 197 23.53 9.27 -15.08
C ARG A 197 23.41 9.89 -13.68
N GLY A 198 23.59 9.11 -12.63
CA GLY A 198 23.55 9.61 -11.26
C GLY A 198 22.17 10.00 -10.74
N TRP A 199 21.09 9.63 -11.45
CA TRP A 199 19.74 9.90 -10.97
C TRP A 199 19.49 9.20 -9.64
N LYS A 200 18.80 9.89 -8.73
CA LYS A 200 18.32 9.29 -7.50
C LYS A 200 16.81 9.49 -7.43
N TYR A 201 16.09 8.50 -6.93
CA TYR A 201 14.64 8.61 -6.83
C TYR A 201 14.07 7.79 -5.69
N VAL A 202 12.94 8.25 -5.18
CA VAL A 202 12.07 7.54 -4.26
C VAL A 202 10.65 7.66 -4.79
N GLY A 203 9.96 6.54 -4.97
CA GLY A 203 8.62 6.58 -5.54
C GLY A 203 7.75 5.41 -5.11
N VAL A 204 6.47 5.55 -5.42
CA VAL A 204 5.42 4.59 -5.09
C VAL A 204 4.56 4.30 -6.31
N TRP A 205 4.05 3.09 -6.35
CA TRP A 205 3.02 2.69 -7.32
C TRP A 205 1.65 2.93 -6.71
N GLU A 206 0.80 3.64 -7.42
CA GLU A 206 -0.55 3.97 -6.99
C GLU A 206 -1.57 3.62 -8.07
N ARG A 207 -2.79 3.31 -7.67
CA ARG A 207 -3.92 3.12 -8.58
C ARG A 207 -4.89 4.27 -8.44
N SER A 208 -5.27 4.87 -9.56
CA SER A 208 -6.29 5.91 -9.55
C SER A 208 -7.60 5.39 -8.93
N PRO A 209 -8.29 6.19 -8.09
CA PRO A 209 -9.47 5.73 -7.35
C PRO A 209 -10.59 5.21 -8.27
N LYS A 210 -10.90 5.94 -9.34
CA LYS A 210 -12.01 5.62 -10.26
C LYS A 210 -11.64 4.56 -11.31
N LYS A 211 -10.60 4.82 -12.12
CA LYS A 211 -10.22 3.96 -13.26
C LYS A 211 -9.31 2.81 -12.88
N LYS A 212 -8.85 2.73 -11.63
CA LYS A 212 -7.87 1.74 -11.13
C LYS A 212 -6.58 1.66 -11.96
N ARG A 213 -6.34 2.65 -12.81
CA ARG A 213 -5.15 2.74 -13.66
C ARG A 213 -3.90 2.93 -12.81
N LEU A 214 -2.85 2.19 -13.12
CA LEU A 214 -1.60 2.25 -12.39
C LEU A 214 -0.81 3.50 -12.76
N HIS A 215 -0.29 4.20 -11.76
CA HIS A 215 0.63 5.31 -11.88
C HIS A 215 1.88 5.06 -11.04
N PHE A 216 2.97 5.68 -11.43
CA PHE A 216 4.15 5.78 -10.60
C PHE A 216 4.36 7.23 -10.21
N HIS A 217 4.34 7.53 -8.93
CA HIS A 217 4.65 8.84 -8.38
C HIS A 217 6.00 8.79 -7.68
N GLY A 218 6.86 9.75 -7.94
CA GLY A 218 8.18 9.78 -7.32
C GLY A 218 8.78 11.18 -7.24
N ILE A 219 9.69 11.33 -6.30
CA ILE A 219 10.57 12.49 -6.21
C ILE A 219 11.94 12.09 -6.75
N PHE A 220 12.52 12.97 -7.53
CA PHE A 220 13.74 12.71 -8.30
C PHE A 220 14.78 13.78 -8.05
N HIS A 221 16.02 13.34 -7.89
CA HIS A 221 17.20 14.15 -8.10
C HIS A 221 17.74 13.82 -9.48
N ILE A 222 17.67 14.78 -10.37
CA ILE A 222 18.13 14.67 -11.75
C ILE A 222 19.27 15.67 -11.91
N PRO A 223 20.53 15.22 -12.05
CA PRO A 223 21.66 16.11 -12.26
C PRO A 223 21.51 16.90 -13.57
N ASP A 224 21.99 18.12 -13.57
CA ASP A 224 21.91 19.01 -14.73
C ASP A 224 22.51 18.37 -15.99
N GLY A 225 21.85 18.58 -17.12
CA GLY A 225 22.27 18.02 -18.41
C GLY A 225 22.07 16.51 -18.59
N THR A 226 21.51 15.79 -17.60
CA THR A 226 21.31 14.33 -17.70
C THR A 226 19.88 13.94 -18.09
N MET A 227 18.96 14.91 -18.23
CA MET A 227 17.60 14.68 -18.68
C MET A 227 17.59 14.14 -20.12
N PRO A 228 16.93 13.01 -20.41
CA PRO A 228 16.78 12.53 -21.79
C PRO A 228 15.68 13.29 -22.52
N GLY A 229 15.76 13.36 -23.85
CA GLY A 229 14.73 13.99 -24.67
C GLY A 229 14.56 15.50 -24.39
N MET A 230 13.41 16.02 -24.77
CA MET A 230 13.04 17.43 -24.57
C MET A 230 11.90 17.57 -23.57
N MET A 231 11.97 18.60 -22.73
CA MET A 231 10.86 19.02 -21.89
C MET A 231 9.91 19.88 -22.70
N MET A 232 8.63 19.55 -22.67
CA MET A 232 7.58 20.23 -23.41
C MET A 232 6.51 20.71 -22.45
N GLU A 233 6.02 21.93 -22.65
CA GLU A 233 4.84 22.43 -21.97
C GLU A 233 3.59 22.04 -22.75
N VAL A 234 2.71 21.33 -22.12
CA VAL A 234 1.47 20.82 -22.71
C VAL A 234 0.27 21.40 -21.96
N ASN A 235 -0.63 22.03 -22.73
CA ASN A 235 -1.92 22.47 -22.21
C ASN A 235 -2.82 21.26 -21.96
N ASP A 236 -3.09 20.98 -20.72
CA ASP A 236 -3.86 19.81 -20.29
C ASP A 236 -5.11 20.23 -19.51
N TYR A 237 -6.01 19.29 -19.31
CA TYR A 237 -7.22 19.47 -18.52
C TYR A 237 -7.24 18.55 -17.31
N SER A 238 -7.23 19.14 -16.13
CA SER A 238 -7.37 18.39 -14.87
C SER A 238 -8.84 18.07 -14.61
N PHE A 239 -9.18 16.77 -14.71
CA PHE A 239 -10.53 16.30 -14.37
C PHE A 239 -10.86 16.39 -12.87
N SER A 240 -9.86 16.42 -12.00
CA SER A 240 -10.05 16.55 -10.56
C SER A 240 -10.40 17.98 -10.17
N THR A 241 -9.67 18.97 -10.71
CA THR A 241 -9.89 20.39 -10.42
C THR A 241 -10.83 21.05 -11.40
N ARG A 242 -11.20 20.39 -12.53
CA ARG A 242 -12.02 20.92 -13.63
C ARG A 242 -11.43 22.20 -14.25
N LYS A 243 -10.11 22.32 -14.27
CA LYS A 243 -9.41 23.50 -14.81
C LYS A 243 -8.37 23.08 -15.86
N ARG A 244 -8.09 23.98 -16.78
CA ARG A 244 -6.93 23.87 -17.66
C ARG A 244 -5.68 24.12 -16.83
N GLN A 245 -4.63 23.35 -17.08
CA GLN A 245 -3.33 23.46 -16.45
C GLN A 245 -2.24 23.24 -17.48
N ILE A 246 -1.08 23.87 -17.28
CA ILE A 246 0.11 23.59 -18.06
C ILE A 246 0.87 22.49 -17.32
N THR A 247 1.16 21.40 -18.03
CA THR A 247 1.97 20.29 -17.50
C THR A 247 3.29 20.24 -18.26
N ARG A 248 4.38 19.95 -17.57
CA ARG A 248 5.70 19.75 -18.18
C ARG A 248 5.91 18.28 -18.43
N GLN A 249 5.95 17.90 -19.69
CA GLN A 249 6.10 16.52 -20.12
C GLN A 249 7.43 16.30 -20.82
N ASN A 250 7.94 15.10 -20.78
CA ASN A 250 9.21 14.76 -21.40
C ASN A 250 8.99 13.83 -22.61
N SER A 251 9.52 14.21 -23.78
CA SER A 251 9.32 13.47 -25.03
C SER A 251 9.79 12.01 -24.93
N TYR A 252 10.98 11.76 -24.36
CA TYR A 252 11.54 10.41 -24.23
C TYR A 252 10.66 9.46 -23.43
N PHE A 253 10.09 9.93 -22.33
CA PHE A 253 9.22 9.10 -21.50
C PHE A 253 7.84 8.95 -22.11
N ASN A 254 7.33 10.00 -22.78
CA ASN A 254 6.04 9.96 -23.44
C ASN A 254 6.01 8.95 -24.59
N GLU A 255 7.03 8.96 -25.45
CA GLU A 255 7.15 8.00 -26.55
C GLU A 255 7.32 6.57 -26.07
N ARG A 256 7.98 6.39 -24.96
CA ARG A 256 8.36 5.06 -24.44
C ARG A 256 7.34 4.42 -23.54
N PHE A 257 6.62 5.20 -22.74
CA PHE A 257 5.72 4.67 -21.71
C PHE A 257 4.32 5.25 -21.76
N GLY A 258 4.15 6.43 -22.32
CA GLY A 258 2.96 7.24 -22.29
C GLY A 258 3.20 8.53 -21.53
N ARG A 259 2.18 9.08 -20.88
CA ARG A 259 2.25 10.40 -20.24
C ARG A 259 3.23 10.44 -19.08
N SER A 260 4.11 11.42 -19.11
CA SER A 260 4.96 11.83 -18.00
C SER A 260 4.63 13.27 -17.58
N ASP A 261 4.70 13.57 -16.31
CA ASP A 261 4.43 14.90 -15.74
C ASP A 261 5.55 15.25 -14.76
N PHE A 262 6.27 16.35 -15.00
CA PHE A 262 7.43 16.77 -14.24
C PHE A 262 7.14 18.12 -13.58
N GLU A 263 7.01 18.14 -12.28
CA GLU A 263 6.85 19.33 -11.46
C GLU A 263 8.18 19.65 -10.76
N THR A 264 8.67 20.89 -10.88
CA THR A 264 9.85 21.33 -10.13
C THR A 264 9.54 21.46 -8.66
N ILE A 265 10.44 20.98 -7.80
CA ILE A 265 10.34 21.10 -6.36
C ILE A 265 11.17 22.31 -5.95
N GLU A 266 10.53 23.38 -5.51
CA GLU A 266 11.19 24.54 -4.94
C GLU A 266 11.38 24.37 -3.43
N ASP A 267 10.40 23.75 -2.76
CA ASP A 267 10.45 23.45 -1.32
C ASP A 267 9.77 22.10 -1.03
N LEU A 268 10.50 21.19 -0.37
CA LEU A 268 10.00 19.88 0.03
C LEU A 268 8.88 19.95 1.08
N SER A 269 8.73 21.06 1.78
CA SER A 269 7.64 21.27 2.75
C SER A 269 6.25 21.30 2.10
N LEU A 270 6.17 21.58 0.81
CA LEU A 270 4.93 21.64 0.04
C LEU A 270 4.46 20.28 -0.47
N ILE A 271 5.29 19.24 -0.36
CA ILE A 271 4.91 17.89 -0.78
C ILE A 271 4.14 17.21 0.36
N HIS A 272 2.84 17.27 0.30
CA HIS A 272 1.97 16.45 1.15
C HIS A 272 1.99 14.99 0.65
N ILE A 273 2.95 14.22 1.14
CA ILE A 273 3.06 12.78 0.91
C ILE A 273 2.22 12.00 1.92
#